data_0d0621db1eb1c36a26b775303d522f4a
#
_entry.id   0d0621db1eb1c36a26b775303d522f4a
#
_cell.length_a   1.000
_cell.length_b   1.000
_cell.length_c   1.000
_cell.angle_alpha   90.00
_cell.angle_beta   90.00
_cell.angle_gamma   90.00
#
_symmetry.space_group_name_H-M   'P 1'
#
loop_
_entity.id
_entity.type
_entity.pdbx_description
1 polymer ?
#
loop_
_entity_poly.entity_id
_entity_poly.type
_entity_poly.pdbx_seq_one_letter_code
_entity_poly.pdbx_strand_id
1 'polypeptide(L)'
;MDTKDAAIVAELNNYAPFFGTASYYSSKLQGRPTASGERYDREKFTAACNILPLGTVIRVTNVRNGKSVRVRVNDRLSKKIGRIADLSGRAASTLGYVKAGLTRVKVEVMK
;
A
#
# COMPACT_ATOMS: atom_id res chain seq x y z
N MET A 1 9.05 4.37 -14.59
CA MET A 1 8.00 3.35 -14.88
C MET A 1 8.13 2.93 -16.33
N ASP A 2 8.17 1.64 -16.60
CA ASP A 2 8.25 1.18 -17.99
C ASP A 2 6.88 1.26 -18.68
N THR A 3 6.86 1.02 -20.00
CA THR A 3 5.63 1.14 -20.81
C THR A 3 4.54 0.18 -20.34
N LYS A 4 4.91 -1.03 -19.95
CA LYS A 4 3.97 -2.04 -19.47
C LYS A 4 3.31 -1.60 -18.16
N ASP A 5 4.10 -1.09 -17.22
CA ASP A 5 3.59 -0.61 -15.94
C ASP A 5 2.71 0.63 -16.12
N ALA A 6 3.09 1.54 -17.02
CA ALA A 6 2.28 2.71 -17.33
C ALA A 6 0.91 2.31 -17.90
N ALA A 7 0.87 1.30 -18.77
CA ALA A 7 -0.39 0.81 -19.33
C ALA A 7 -1.29 0.21 -18.24
N ILE A 8 -0.72 -0.55 -17.29
CA ILE A 8 -1.46 -1.13 -16.18
C ILE A 8 -2.08 -0.03 -15.31
N VAL A 9 -1.31 0.99 -14.96
CA VAL A 9 -1.81 2.11 -14.16
C VAL A 9 -2.93 2.85 -14.88
N ALA A 10 -2.75 3.14 -16.18
CA ALA A 10 -3.77 3.83 -16.97
C ALA A 10 -5.06 3.01 -17.04
N GLU A 11 -4.95 1.69 -17.19
CA GLU A 11 -6.10 0.80 -17.21
C GLU A 11 -6.83 0.80 -15.86
N LEU A 12 -6.10 0.68 -14.75
CA LEU A 12 -6.68 0.66 -13.42
C LEU A 12 -7.38 1.97 -13.07
N ASN A 13 -6.90 3.11 -13.58
CA ASN A 13 -7.54 4.40 -13.37
C ASN A 13 -8.94 4.49 -14.00
N ASN A 14 -9.26 3.62 -14.96
CA ASN A 14 -10.54 3.59 -15.64
C ASN A 14 -11.51 2.57 -15.05
N TYR A 15 -11.09 1.81 -14.07
CA TYR A 15 -11.90 0.76 -13.44
C TYR A 15 -12.30 1.14 -12.03
N ALA A 16 -13.27 0.40 -11.51
CA ALA A 16 -13.67 0.53 -10.12
C ALA A 16 -12.50 0.22 -9.18
N PRO A 17 -12.48 0.77 -7.97
CA PRO A 17 -11.50 0.43 -6.96
C PRO A 17 -11.50 -1.07 -6.66
N PHE A 18 -10.41 -1.57 -6.12
CA PHE A 18 -10.36 -2.95 -5.68
C PHE A 18 -10.25 -3.03 -4.16
N PHE A 19 -10.66 -4.18 -3.62
CA PHE A 19 -10.77 -4.39 -2.18
C PHE A 19 -9.92 -5.59 -1.77
N GLY A 20 -9.47 -5.57 -0.54
CA GLY A 20 -8.72 -6.69 0.02
C GLY A 20 -8.32 -6.40 1.45
N THR A 21 -7.47 -7.25 2.00
CA THR A 21 -6.98 -7.11 3.36
C THR A 21 -5.60 -6.45 3.35
N ALA A 22 -5.40 -5.47 4.24
CA ALA A 22 -4.11 -4.84 4.47
C ALA A 22 -3.62 -5.15 5.87
N SER A 23 -2.31 -5.33 6.00
CA SER A 23 -1.60 -5.31 7.27
C SER A 23 -0.61 -4.13 7.25
N TYR A 24 0.38 -4.14 8.13
CA TYR A 24 1.40 -3.11 8.12
C TYR A 24 2.75 -3.69 8.51
N TYR A 25 3.81 -2.95 8.20
CA TYR A 25 5.17 -3.37 8.48
C TYR A 25 5.43 -3.48 9.98
N SER A 26 6.14 -4.53 10.38
CA SER A 26 6.69 -4.61 11.74
C SER A 26 7.67 -3.45 11.96
N SER A 27 7.69 -2.89 13.17
CA SER A 27 8.65 -1.86 13.56
C SER A 27 10.10 -2.32 13.44
N LYS A 28 10.34 -3.63 13.47
CA LYS A 28 11.68 -4.22 13.31
C LYS A 28 12.25 -4.01 11.91
N LEU A 29 11.44 -3.62 10.94
CA LEU A 29 11.86 -3.45 9.56
C LEU A 29 12.38 -2.03 9.27
N GLN A 30 12.36 -1.14 10.25
CA GLN A 30 12.86 0.23 10.09
C GLN A 30 14.28 0.21 9.52
N GLY A 31 14.49 0.95 8.44
CA GLY A 31 15.79 1.07 7.78
C GLY A 31 16.12 -0.02 6.77
N ARG A 32 15.30 -1.05 6.63
CA ARG A 32 15.55 -2.11 5.62
C ARG A 32 15.36 -1.59 4.22
N PRO A 33 16.19 -2.05 3.26
CA PRO A 33 15.97 -1.72 1.85
C PRO A 33 14.62 -2.25 1.36
N THR A 34 13.93 -1.47 0.54
CA THR A 34 12.70 -1.87 -0.13
C THR A 34 12.98 -2.21 -1.58
N ALA A 35 11.98 -2.75 -2.29
CA ALA A 35 12.11 -3.10 -3.71
C ALA A 35 12.45 -1.89 -4.59
N SER A 36 12.05 -0.68 -4.17
CA SER A 36 12.37 0.56 -4.90
C SER A 36 13.81 1.02 -4.72
N GLY A 37 14.54 0.44 -3.78
CA GLY A 37 15.87 0.91 -3.38
C GLY A 37 15.86 1.90 -2.22
N GLU A 38 14.69 2.44 -1.88
CA GLU A 38 14.56 3.29 -0.70
C GLU A 38 14.62 2.43 0.56
N ARG A 39 15.06 3.02 1.66
CA ARG A 39 14.95 2.34 2.95
C ARG A 39 13.54 2.52 3.51
N TYR A 40 13.00 1.48 4.13
CA TYR A 40 11.73 1.60 4.82
C TYR A 40 11.84 2.60 5.97
N ASP A 41 10.90 3.56 6.00
CA ASP A 41 10.77 4.54 7.08
C ASP A 41 9.32 4.52 7.56
N ARG A 42 9.12 4.07 8.78
CA ARG A 42 7.78 3.93 9.36
C ARG A 42 7.02 5.25 9.49
N GLU A 43 7.74 6.39 9.43
CA GLU A 43 7.14 7.72 9.56
C GLU A 43 6.65 8.27 8.22
N LYS A 44 6.93 7.60 7.12
CA LYS A 44 6.49 8.02 5.79
C LYS A 44 5.23 7.29 5.38
N PHE A 45 4.52 7.86 4.40
CA PHE A 45 3.30 7.26 3.85
C PHE A 45 3.65 6.40 2.64
N THR A 46 3.99 5.14 2.89
CA THR A 46 4.38 4.18 1.87
C THR A 46 3.69 2.84 2.07
N ALA A 47 3.75 2.00 1.05
CA ALA A 47 3.13 0.68 1.08
C ALA A 47 3.90 -0.32 0.24
N ALA A 48 3.82 -1.59 0.64
CA ALA A 48 4.18 -2.72 -0.20
C ALA A 48 2.92 -3.22 -0.91
N CYS A 49 3.01 -3.49 -2.20
CA CYS A 49 1.89 -3.98 -2.99
C CYS A 49 2.44 -4.72 -4.21
N ASN A 50 1.85 -5.88 -4.55
CA ASN A 50 2.35 -6.70 -5.67
C ASN A 50 1.66 -6.41 -7.00
N ILE A 51 0.49 -5.79 -6.97
CA ILE A 51 -0.34 -5.65 -8.17
C ILE A 51 -0.20 -4.29 -8.85
N LEU A 52 0.54 -3.36 -8.25
CA LEU A 52 0.74 -2.03 -8.82
C LEU A 52 2.23 -1.76 -8.99
N PRO A 53 2.61 -0.98 -10.02
CA PRO A 53 4.00 -0.61 -10.23
C PRO A 53 4.57 0.19 -9.06
N LEU A 54 5.87 0.05 -8.83
CA LEU A 54 6.59 0.91 -7.88
C LEU A 54 6.45 2.38 -8.31
N GLY A 55 6.21 3.25 -7.35
CA GLY A 55 5.98 4.67 -7.59
C GLY A 55 4.52 5.06 -7.72
N THR A 56 3.62 4.10 -7.83
CA THR A 56 2.19 4.39 -7.93
C THR A 56 1.69 4.99 -6.62
N VAL A 57 0.95 6.09 -6.72
CA VAL A 57 0.27 6.70 -5.57
C VAL A 57 -1.15 6.17 -5.53
N ILE A 58 -1.55 5.70 -4.37
CA ILE A 58 -2.88 5.14 -4.16
C ILE A 58 -3.53 5.80 -2.96
N ARG A 59 -4.86 5.85 -2.97
CA ARG A 59 -5.65 6.18 -1.78
C ARG A 59 -6.15 4.87 -1.18
N VAL A 60 -5.82 4.65 0.07
CA VAL A 60 -6.26 3.47 0.82
C VAL A 60 -7.29 3.92 1.83
N THR A 61 -8.45 3.30 1.80
CA THR A 61 -9.54 3.59 2.72
C THR A 61 -9.78 2.37 3.60
N ASN A 62 -9.78 2.60 4.92
CA ASN A 62 -10.18 1.57 5.88
C ASN A 62 -11.70 1.45 5.84
N VAL A 63 -12.20 0.35 5.32
CA VAL A 63 -13.64 0.15 5.10
C VAL A 63 -14.43 0.17 6.41
N ARG A 64 -13.81 -0.21 7.52
CA ARG A 64 -14.49 -0.28 8.82
C ARG A 64 -14.81 1.08 9.42
N ASN A 65 -13.99 2.09 9.17
CA ASN A 65 -14.18 3.42 9.78
C ASN A 65 -14.24 4.56 8.78
N GLY A 66 -14.02 4.30 7.50
CA GLY A 66 -14.08 5.30 6.43
C GLY A 66 -12.86 6.23 6.34
N LYS A 67 -11.86 6.07 7.20
CA LYS A 67 -10.64 6.89 7.13
C LYS A 67 -9.83 6.51 5.90
N SER A 68 -9.20 7.48 5.27
CA SER A 68 -8.36 7.25 4.09
C SER A 68 -7.04 7.98 4.19
N VAL A 69 -6.07 7.51 3.40
CA VAL A 69 -4.72 8.07 3.35
C VAL A 69 -4.14 7.82 1.97
N ARG A 70 -3.30 8.74 1.49
CA ARG A 70 -2.52 8.52 0.27
C ARG A 70 -1.18 7.94 0.64
N VAL A 71 -0.77 6.88 -0.08
CA VAL A 71 0.53 6.25 0.10
C VAL A 71 1.15 5.98 -1.25
N ARG A 72 2.48 5.90 -1.29
CA ARG A 72 3.22 5.57 -2.49
C ARG A 72 3.70 4.13 -2.39
N VAL A 73 3.45 3.35 -3.43
CA VAL A 73 3.94 1.96 -3.51
C VAL A 73 5.45 2.00 -3.74
N ASN A 74 6.23 1.48 -2.79
CA ASN A 74 7.68 1.44 -2.90
C ASN A 74 8.28 0.06 -2.60
N ASP A 75 7.43 -0.95 -2.38
CA ASP A 75 7.92 -2.26 -2.01
C ASP A 75 6.96 -3.36 -2.48
N ARG A 76 7.38 -4.60 -2.30
CA ARG A 76 6.63 -5.80 -2.67
C ARG A 76 6.32 -6.64 -1.43
N LEU A 77 5.17 -7.32 -1.49
CA LEU A 77 4.75 -8.29 -0.48
C LEU A 77 5.26 -9.68 -0.83
N SER A 78 5.42 -10.52 0.19
CA SER A 78 5.56 -11.94 -0.04
C SER A 78 4.26 -12.51 -0.61
N LYS A 79 4.36 -13.32 -1.66
CA LYS A 79 3.20 -13.90 -2.35
C LYS A 79 2.36 -14.82 -1.47
N LYS A 80 2.91 -15.30 -0.35
CA LYS A 80 2.25 -16.30 0.50
C LYS A 80 1.25 -15.73 1.50
N ILE A 81 1.15 -14.42 1.63
CA ILE A 81 0.40 -13.82 2.74
C ILE A 81 -1.06 -13.49 2.46
N GLY A 82 -1.53 -13.61 1.23
CA GLY A 82 -2.95 -13.41 0.93
C GLY A 82 -3.48 -12.00 1.21
N ARG A 83 -2.61 -11.01 1.31
CA ARG A 83 -2.95 -9.61 1.51
C ARG A 83 -2.67 -8.82 0.26
N ILE A 84 -3.37 -7.69 0.09
CA ILE A 84 -3.14 -6.83 -1.07
C ILE A 84 -2.14 -5.72 -0.79
N ALA A 85 -1.91 -5.37 0.47
CA ALA A 85 -0.96 -4.32 0.84
C ALA A 85 -0.47 -4.47 2.27
N ASP A 86 0.79 -4.06 2.50
CA ASP A 86 1.33 -3.79 3.82
C ASP A 86 1.64 -2.30 3.87
N LEU A 87 1.01 -1.58 4.78
CA LEU A 87 1.21 -0.14 4.90
C LEU A 87 2.33 0.17 5.89
N SER A 88 2.92 1.36 5.76
CA SER A 88 3.85 1.86 6.76
C SER A 88 3.15 2.02 8.11
N GLY A 89 3.92 2.06 9.19
CA GLY A 89 3.36 2.25 10.53
C GLY A 89 2.53 3.52 10.63
N ARG A 90 3.00 4.63 10.05
CA ARG A 90 2.28 5.90 10.06
C ARG A 90 0.96 5.82 9.30
N ALA A 91 0.94 5.17 8.15
CA ALA A 91 -0.28 5.00 7.38
C ALA A 91 -1.30 4.15 8.14
N ALA A 92 -0.86 3.03 8.72
CA ALA A 92 -1.75 2.18 9.52
C ALA A 92 -2.31 2.90 10.74
N SER A 93 -1.48 3.70 11.42
CA SER A 93 -1.91 4.51 12.55
C SER A 93 -2.96 5.53 12.12
N THR A 94 -2.73 6.21 11.00
CA THR A 94 -3.68 7.19 10.45
C THR A 94 -5.02 6.54 10.11
N LEU A 95 -5.01 5.32 9.59
CA LEU A 95 -6.22 4.57 9.26
C LEU A 95 -6.86 3.89 10.47
N GLY A 96 -6.17 3.86 11.61
CA GLY A 96 -6.74 3.38 12.87
C GLY A 96 -6.81 1.87 13.03
N TYR A 97 -5.91 1.08 12.39
CA TYR A 97 -5.97 -0.38 12.55
C TYR A 97 -4.71 -1.01 13.15
N VAL A 98 -3.84 -0.23 13.76
CA VAL A 98 -2.61 -0.78 14.37
C VAL A 98 -2.94 -1.85 15.41
N LYS A 99 -3.92 -1.59 16.27
CA LYS A 99 -4.31 -2.52 17.33
C LYS A 99 -4.91 -3.82 16.75
N ALA A 100 -5.72 -3.69 15.71
CA ALA A 100 -6.34 -4.85 15.08
C ALA A 100 -5.34 -5.68 14.25
N GLY A 101 -4.28 -5.07 13.74
CA GLY A 101 -3.26 -5.73 12.93
C GLY A 101 -3.62 -5.89 11.46
N LEU A 102 -4.88 -6.09 11.15
CA LEU A 102 -5.41 -6.28 9.81
C LEU A 102 -6.71 -5.51 9.67
N THR A 103 -6.98 -5.04 8.46
CA THR A 103 -8.30 -4.45 8.15
C THR A 103 -8.61 -4.63 6.68
N ARG A 104 -9.89 -4.60 6.36
CA ARG A 104 -10.32 -4.58 4.97
C ARG A 104 -10.20 -3.16 4.43
N VAL A 105 -9.63 -3.04 3.25
CA VAL A 105 -9.38 -1.74 2.62
C VAL A 105 -9.93 -1.69 1.21
N LYS A 106 -10.21 -0.46 0.79
CA LYS A 106 -10.47 -0.10 -0.60
C LYS A 106 -9.25 0.62 -1.12
N VAL A 107 -8.76 0.22 -2.30
CA VAL A 107 -7.59 0.84 -2.94
C VAL A 107 -8.02 1.51 -4.23
N GLU A 108 -7.66 2.78 -4.38
CA GLU A 108 -7.92 3.58 -5.57
C GLU A 108 -6.61 4.13 -6.10
N VAL A 109 -6.35 3.94 -7.39
CA VAL A 109 -5.15 4.50 -8.02
C VAL A 109 -5.36 6.00 -8.23
N MET A 110 -4.40 6.80 -7.80
CA MET A 110 -4.44 8.25 -7.93
C MET A 110 -3.64 8.67 -9.16
N LYS A 111 -4.18 9.63 -9.89
CA LYS A 111 -3.48 10.21 -11.05
C LYS A 111 -2.37 11.18 -10.61
#